data_b251e4d5514b26ceab76a45e38ee4829
#
_entry.id   b251e4d5514b26ceab76a45e38ee4829
#
_cell.length_a   1.000
_cell.length_b   1.000
_cell.length_c   1.000
_cell.angle_alpha   90.00
_cell.angle_beta   90.00
_cell.angle_gamma   90.00
#
_symmetry.space_group_name_H-M   'P 1'
#
loop_
_entity.id
_entity.type
_entity.pdbx_description
1 polymer ?
#
loop_
_entity_poly.entity_id
_entity_poly.type
_entity_poly.pdbx_seq_one_letter_code
_entity_poly.pdbx_strand_id
1 'polypeptide(L)'
;MRLILKRFNNYGLRCFKSTVQYSTQTHFGFQTVDEAEKSKKVHQVFKSVADSYDVMNDIMSCGIHRLWKDQFMRTLDPSPHTKLLDVAGGTGDVAFRYLNYISDMKGEGHVTIADINSSMLEEGKKRAFNLKLSQNNISWVECDAEHLPMEPDSYSAYTIAFGIRNVTHIDKALDEAYRVLEPGGRFLCLEFSQVNPEALRWIYDQYSFNVIPVMGHVVASQWRPYQYLVESIRKFPCQEDFKYMIESAGFRCVTYTNLTFGVVAIHSGFKL
;
A
#
# COMPACT_ATOMS: atom_id res chain seq x y z
N MET A 1 -62.91 27.98 -45.81
CA MET A 1 -63.47 26.81 -46.48
C MET A 1 -62.65 25.58 -46.07
N ARG A 2 -63.28 24.69 -45.32
CA ARG A 2 -62.94 23.38 -44.75
C ARG A 2 -61.50 23.10 -44.30
N LEU A 3 -61.37 23.12 -42.95
CA LEU A 3 -60.36 22.44 -42.12
C LEU A 3 -60.35 20.90 -42.37
N ILE A 4 -59.12 20.35 -42.44
CA ILE A 4 -58.91 18.92 -42.18
C ILE A 4 -57.84 18.82 -41.07
N LEU A 5 -58.28 18.51 -39.86
CA LEU A 5 -57.46 18.09 -38.74
C LEU A 5 -56.97 16.67 -39.00
N LYS A 6 -55.68 16.46 -39.10
CA LYS A 6 -55.07 15.12 -38.96
C LYS A 6 -54.45 14.97 -37.60
N ARG A 7 -54.90 13.96 -36.88
CA ARG A 7 -54.41 13.44 -35.62
C ARG A 7 -52.94 13.07 -35.78
N PHE A 8 -52.06 13.62 -34.91
CA PHE A 8 -50.73 13.09 -34.69
C PHE A 8 -50.77 12.18 -33.48
N ASN A 9 -50.49 10.90 -33.70
CA ASN A 9 -50.25 9.88 -32.67
C ASN A 9 -49.02 10.19 -31.82
N ASN A 10 -49.19 10.14 -30.51
CA ASN A 10 -48.12 10.13 -29.52
C ASN A 10 -47.28 8.87 -29.67
N TYR A 11 -46.10 8.96 -30.28
CA TYR A 11 -45.03 8.00 -30.08
C TYR A 11 -44.16 8.50 -28.95
N GLY A 12 -44.27 7.82 -27.79
CA GLY A 12 -43.42 8.03 -26.65
C GLY A 12 -41.95 7.76 -27.02
N LEU A 13 -41.14 8.78 -27.15
CA LEU A 13 -39.68 8.67 -27.16
C LEU A 13 -39.24 8.21 -25.78
N ARG A 14 -39.02 6.89 -25.63
CA ARG A 14 -38.21 6.36 -24.53
C ARG A 14 -36.76 6.83 -24.76
N CYS A 15 -36.39 7.86 -24.03
CA CYS A 15 -35.00 8.26 -23.91
C CYS A 15 -34.26 7.14 -23.18
N PHE A 16 -33.59 6.26 -23.91
CA PHE A 16 -32.59 5.35 -23.36
C PHE A 16 -31.40 6.26 -22.91
N LYS A 17 -31.35 6.60 -21.65
CA LYS A 17 -30.10 7.06 -21.03
C LYS A 17 -29.15 5.87 -21.03
N SER A 18 -28.38 5.70 -22.09
CA SER A 18 -27.16 4.92 -22.04
C SER A 18 -26.22 5.67 -21.13
N THR A 19 -26.09 5.23 -19.90
CA THR A 19 -24.98 5.57 -19.03
C THR A 19 -23.73 5.02 -19.72
N VAL A 20 -23.04 5.84 -20.46
CA VAL A 20 -21.68 5.53 -20.92
C VAL A 20 -20.85 5.47 -19.64
N GLN A 21 -20.64 4.26 -19.14
CA GLN A 21 -19.72 4.00 -18.07
C GLN A 21 -18.34 4.16 -18.70
N TYR A 22 -17.70 5.31 -18.48
CA TYR A 22 -16.30 5.49 -18.81
C TYR A 22 -15.53 4.52 -17.91
N SER A 23 -15.10 3.41 -18.49
CA SER A 23 -14.17 2.49 -17.86
C SER A 23 -12.85 3.24 -17.70
N THR A 24 -12.53 3.65 -16.48
CA THR A 24 -11.26 4.24 -16.14
C THR A 24 -10.23 3.12 -16.14
N GLN A 25 -9.22 3.25 -17.00
CA GLN A 25 -8.17 2.26 -17.16
C GLN A 25 -7.01 2.57 -16.22
N THR A 26 -6.51 1.55 -15.58
CA THR A 26 -5.31 1.58 -14.73
C THR A 26 -4.34 0.46 -15.14
N HIS A 27 -3.32 0.22 -14.36
CA HIS A 27 -2.36 -0.84 -14.66
C HIS A 27 -2.28 -1.88 -13.52
N PHE A 28 -2.12 -3.14 -13.91
CA PHE A 28 -1.78 -4.25 -13.05
C PHE A 28 -0.47 -4.85 -13.57
N GLY A 29 0.67 -4.47 -12.97
CA GLY A 29 1.97 -4.64 -13.58
C GLY A 29 2.03 -3.93 -14.93
N PHE A 30 2.40 -4.62 -16.00
CA PHE A 30 2.43 -4.06 -17.37
C PHE A 30 1.10 -4.19 -18.12
N GLN A 31 0.10 -4.87 -17.55
CA GLN A 31 -1.21 -5.02 -18.17
C GLN A 31 -2.09 -3.81 -17.91
N THR A 32 -2.77 -3.32 -18.94
CA THR A 32 -3.85 -2.35 -18.77
C THR A 32 -5.12 -3.10 -18.34
N VAL A 33 -5.75 -2.65 -17.27
CA VAL A 33 -6.96 -3.25 -16.68
C VAL A 33 -7.95 -2.17 -16.26
N ASP A 34 -9.20 -2.53 -16.09
CA ASP A 34 -10.19 -1.64 -15.49
C ASP A 34 -9.90 -1.47 -13.98
N GLU A 35 -10.11 -0.27 -13.44
CA GLU A 35 -9.90 0.02 -12.01
C GLU A 35 -10.63 -0.96 -11.10
N ALA A 36 -11.89 -1.29 -11.42
CA ALA A 36 -12.67 -2.26 -10.66
C ALA A 36 -12.08 -3.69 -10.65
N GLU A 37 -11.25 -4.01 -11.64
CA GLU A 37 -10.54 -5.30 -11.72
C GLU A 37 -9.21 -5.29 -10.99
N LYS A 38 -8.51 -4.14 -10.93
CA LYS A 38 -7.19 -4.04 -10.30
C LYS A 38 -7.24 -4.52 -8.85
N SER A 39 -8.13 -3.96 -8.04
CA SER A 39 -8.28 -4.33 -6.63
C SER A 39 -8.51 -5.84 -6.45
N LYS A 40 -9.38 -6.45 -7.28
CA LYS A 40 -9.66 -7.90 -7.24
C LYS A 40 -8.42 -8.73 -7.59
N LYS A 41 -7.68 -8.33 -8.62
CA LYS A 41 -6.45 -9.03 -9.05
C LYS A 41 -5.36 -8.92 -7.98
N VAL A 42 -5.16 -7.75 -7.39
CA VAL A 42 -4.22 -7.53 -6.27
C VAL A 42 -4.60 -8.40 -5.09
N HIS A 43 -5.88 -8.40 -4.70
CA HIS A 43 -6.37 -9.24 -3.60
C HIS A 43 -6.10 -10.74 -3.85
N GLN A 44 -6.33 -11.24 -5.08
CA GLN A 44 -6.05 -12.63 -5.45
C GLN A 44 -4.55 -12.97 -5.36
N VAL A 45 -3.68 -12.05 -5.81
CA VAL A 45 -2.22 -12.23 -5.69
C VAL A 45 -1.82 -12.42 -4.24
N PHE A 46 -2.18 -11.50 -3.35
CA PHE A 46 -1.79 -11.56 -1.93
C PHE A 46 -2.43 -12.73 -1.19
N LYS A 47 -3.68 -13.07 -1.51
CA LYS A 47 -4.33 -14.27 -0.96
C LYS A 47 -3.58 -15.56 -1.31
N SER A 48 -3.08 -15.66 -2.55
CA SER A 48 -2.39 -16.87 -3.01
C SER A 48 -1.01 -17.07 -2.37
N VAL A 49 -0.38 -16.03 -1.85
CA VAL A 49 0.97 -16.08 -1.27
C VAL A 49 1.01 -15.92 0.25
N ALA A 50 -0.14 -15.73 0.91
CA ALA A 50 -0.21 -15.40 2.33
C ALA A 50 0.61 -16.35 3.23
N ASP A 51 0.48 -17.66 3.02
CA ASP A 51 1.16 -18.69 3.83
C ASP A 51 2.70 -18.71 3.64
N SER A 52 3.19 -18.27 2.47
CA SER A 52 4.62 -18.27 2.13
C SER A 52 5.24 -16.88 2.08
N TYR A 53 4.44 -15.85 2.42
CA TYR A 53 4.81 -14.44 2.19
C TYR A 53 6.14 -14.05 2.86
N ASP A 54 6.30 -14.35 4.14
CA ASP A 54 7.51 -14.00 4.89
C ASP A 54 8.74 -14.78 4.41
N VAL A 55 8.57 -16.08 4.14
CA VAL A 55 9.65 -16.94 3.64
C VAL A 55 10.15 -16.45 2.28
N MET A 56 9.22 -16.09 1.39
CA MET A 56 9.58 -15.57 0.09
C MET A 56 10.25 -14.20 0.16
N ASN A 57 9.80 -13.32 1.04
CA ASN A 57 10.46 -12.04 1.28
C ASN A 57 11.89 -12.23 1.79
N ASP A 58 12.13 -13.18 2.69
CA ASP A 58 13.48 -13.54 3.17
C ASP A 58 14.35 -14.04 2.01
N ILE A 59 13.86 -14.97 1.20
CA ILE A 59 14.63 -15.55 0.09
C ILE A 59 14.94 -14.50 -0.98
N MET A 60 13.93 -13.75 -1.45
CA MET A 60 14.10 -12.74 -2.52
C MET A 60 15.00 -11.58 -2.11
N SER A 61 15.02 -11.22 -0.82
CA SER A 61 15.85 -10.12 -0.34
C SER A 61 17.10 -10.59 0.40
N CYS A 62 17.38 -11.89 0.47
CA CYS A 62 18.42 -12.44 1.34
C CYS A 62 18.30 -11.92 2.80
N GLY A 63 17.06 -11.74 3.29
CA GLY A 63 16.78 -11.22 4.63
C GLY A 63 16.96 -9.70 4.81
N ILE A 64 17.45 -8.99 3.79
CA ILE A 64 17.71 -7.52 3.88
C ILE A 64 16.42 -6.73 4.16
N HIS A 65 15.25 -7.20 3.72
CA HIS A 65 13.98 -6.53 4.01
C HIS A 65 13.74 -6.31 5.51
N ARG A 66 14.30 -7.17 6.37
CA ARG A 66 14.21 -7.03 7.83
C ARG A 66 14.97 -5.79 8.30
N LEU A 67 16.18 -5.56 7.77
CA LEU A 67 16.98 -4.38 8.06
C LEU A 67 16.31 -3.09 7.55
N TRP A 68 15.65 -3.15 6.38
CA TRP A 68 14.88 -2.00 5.88
C TRP A 68 13.74 -1.63 6.83
N LYS A 69 13.00 -2.62 7.34
CA LYS A 69 11.90 -2.41 8.30
C LYS A 69 12.42 -1.95 9.67
N ASP A 70 13.58 -2.43 10.10
CA ASP A 70 14.23 -1.92 11.32
C ASP A 70 14.65 -0.45 11.16
N GLN A 71 15.22 -0.09 10.01
CA GLN A 71 15.57 1.30 9.70
C GLN A 71 14.29 2.17 9.56
N PHE A 72 13.22 1.63 9.00
CA PHE A 72 11.94 2.30 8.91
C PHE A 72 11.39 2.66 10.28
N MET A 73 11.43 1.73 11.23
CA MET A 73 11.01 1.97 12.61
C MET A 73 11.90 3.00 13.32
N ARG A 74 13.23 2.94 13.13
CA ARG A 74 14.14 3.97 13.65
C ARG A 74 13.87 5.35 13.06
N THR A 75 13.50 5.40 11.77
CA THR A 75 13.12 6.66 11.11
C THR A 75 11.80 7.19 11.64
N LEU A 76 10.84 6.33 11.96
CA LEU A 76 9.59 6.73 12.60
C LEU A 76 9.85 7.38 13.94
N ASP A 77 10.78 6.81 14.73
CA ASP A 77 11.16 7.27 16.08
C ASP A 77 9.91 7.59 16.95
N PRO A 78 9.04 6.58 17.18
CA PRO A 78 7.78 6.83 17.85
C PRO A 78 7.98 7.17 19.32
N SER A 79 7.18 8.10 19.85
CA SER A 79 7.13 8.39 21.28
C SER A 79 6.38 7.28 22.05
N PRO A 80 6.52 7.21 23.39
CA PRO A 80 5.83 6.21 24.21
C PRO A 80 4.30 6.20 24.10
N HIS A 81 3.70 7.28 23.62
CA HIS A 81 2.25 7.46 23.48
C HIS A 81 1.78 7.56 22.02
N THR A 82 2.63 7.22 21.07
CA THR A 82 2.28 7.27 19.64
C THR A 82 1.06 6.38 19.36
N LYS A 83 0.07 6.92 18.68
CA LYS A 83 -1.05 6.18 18.06
C LYS A 83 -0.71 5.93 16.61
N LEU A 84 -0.32 4.70 16.30
CA LEU A 84 0.09 4.32 14.95
C LEU A 84 -1.08 3.74 14.16
N LEU A 85 -1.25 4.22 12.92
CA LEU A 85 -2.03 3.55 11.89
C LEU A 85 -1.07 2.93 10.86
N ASP A 86 -1.05 1.59 10.79
CA ASP A 86 -0.23 0.82 9.84
C ASP A 86 -1.13 0.31 8.70
N VAL A 87 -1.10 1.00 7.56
CA VAL A 87 -1.97 0.74 6.39
C VAL A 87 -1.26 -0.20 5.41
N ALA A 88 -2.04 -1.10 4.80
CA ALA A 88 -1.52 -2.27 4.10
C ALA A 88 -0.57 -3.07 5.00
N GLY A 89 -0.93 -3.16 6.30
CA GLY A 89 -0.09 -3.76 7.32
C GLY A 89 -0.02 -5.29 7.25
N GLY A 90 -0.91 -5.91 6.49
CA GLY A 90 -0.89 -7.33 6.17
C GLY A 90 -0.80 -8.22 7.41
N THR A 91 0.27 -9.00 7.52
CA THR A 91 0.55 -9.91 8.64
C THR A 91 1.08 -9.22 9.90
N GLY A 92 1.16 -7.87 9.91
CA GLY A 92 1.50 -7.07 11.08
C GLY A 92 3.00 -6.91 11.37
N ASP A 93 3.88 -7.17 10.42
CA ASP A 93 5.33 -7.16 10.67
C ASP A 93 5.86 -5.78 11.12
N VAL A 94 5.39 -4.69 10.54
CA VAL A 94 5.74 -3.31 10.94
C VAL A 94 5.12 -2.99 12.31
N ALA A 95 3.84 -3.30 12.48
CA ALA A 95 3.12 -3.08 13.73
C ALA A 95 3.77 -3.81 14.93
N PHE A 96 4.25 -5.05 14.73
CA PHE A 96 4.90 -5.80 15.81
C PHE A 96 6.28 -5.22 16.16
N ARG A 97 7.02 -4.70 15.19
CA ARG A 97 8.27 -3.94 15.45
C ARG A 97 8.00 -2.68 16.23
N TYR A 98 6.92 -1.96 15.88
CA TYR A 98 6.48 -0.79 16.63
C TYR A 98 6.15 -1.15 18.08
N LEU A 99 5.37 -2.20 18.33
CA LEU A 99 5.03 -2.62 19.70
C LEU A 99 6.25 -3.02 20.52
N ASN A 100 7.21 -3.73 19.92
CA ASN A 100 8.47 -4.03 20.58
C ASN A 100 9.25 -2.76 20.93
N TYR A 101 9.34 -1.79 19.99
CA TYR A 101 10.01 -0.52 20.20
C TYR A 101 9.37 0.28 21.36
N ILE A 102 8.04 0.35 21.40
CA ILE A 102 7.31 1.02 22.50
C ILE A 102 7.48 0.28 23.83
N SER A 103 7.45 -1.06 23.81
CA SER A 103 7.66 -1.87 25.01
C SER A 103 9.03 -1.64 25.63
N ASP A 104 10.08 -1.53 24.83
CA ASP A 104 11.43 -1.23 25.29
C ASP A 104 11.53 0.15 25.99
N MET A 105 10.67 1.09 25.59
CA MET A 105 10.55 2.42 26.23
C MET A 105 9.56 2.43 27.42
N LYS A 106 8.94 1.30 27.77
CA LYS A 106 7.85 1.21 28.75
C LYS A 106 6.65 2.11 28.42
N GLY A 107 6.36 2.27 27.15
CA GLY A 107 5.25 3.08 26.64
C GLY A 107 3.95 2.30 26.54
N GLU A 108 2.85 3.03 26.36
CA GLU A 108 1.48 2.51 26.21
C GLU A 108 0.92 2.79 24.81
N GLY A 109 1.78 2.74 23.78
CA GLY A 109 1.37 3.02 22.41
C GLY A 109 0.34 2.02 21.90
N HIS A 110 -0.48 2.47 20.96
CA HIS A 110 -1.50 1.65 20.28
C HIS A 110 -1.26 1.61 18.78
N VAL A 111 -1.46 0.45 18.15
CA VAL A 111 -1.42 0.31 16.70
C VAL A 111 -2.73 -0.22 16.15
N THR A 112 -3.23 0.46 15.13
CA THR A 112 -4.31 -0.04 14.27
C THR A 112 -3.70 -0.56 12.98
N ILE A 113 -3.88 -1.84 12.69
CA ILE A 113 -3.44 -2.50 11.47
C ILE A 113 -4.61 -2.53 10.52
N ALA A 114 -4.48 -1.84 9.39
CA ALA A 114 -5.50 -1.73 8.35
C ALA A 114 -5.01 -2.40 7.07
N ASP A 115 -5.81 -3.29 6.49
CA ASP A 115 -5.52 -3.95 5.22
C ASP A 115 -6.81 -4.30 4.49
N ILE A 116 -6.78 -4.29 3.17
CA ILE A 116 -7.92 -4.69 2.32
C ILE A 116 -8.09 -6.21 2.26
N ASN A 117 -7.07 -6.97 2.67
CA ASN A 117 -7.05 -8.41 2.59
C ASN A 117 -7.29 -9.06 3.96
N SER A 118 -8.52 -9.51 4.21
CA SER A 118 -8.91 -10.19 5.46
C SER A 118 -8.07 -11.42 5.76
N SER A 119 -7.61 -12.18 4.75
CA SER A 119 -6.77 -13.36 4.97
C SER A 119 -5.41 -12.99 5.55
N MET A 120 -4.83 -11.85 5.13
CA MET A 120 -3.58 -11.34 5.70
C MET A 120 -3.77 -10.88 7.15
N LEU A 121 -4.88 -10.20 7.45
CA LEU A 121 -5.22 -9.79 8.83
C LEU A 121 -5.41 -11.00 9.74
N GLU A 122 -6.10 -12.04 9.28
CA GLU A 122 -6.29 -13.28 10.07
C GLU A 122 -4.96 -13.98 10.37
N GLU A 123 -4.05 -14.04 9.41
CA GLU A 123 -2.70 -14.57 9.65
C GLU A 123 -1.92 -13.68 10.63
N GLY A 124 -2.05 -12.36 10.51
CA GLY A 124 -1.49 -11.41 11.47
C GLY A 124 -1.99 -11.62 12.91
N LYS A 125 -3.29 -11.83 13.08
CA LYS A 125 -3.90 -12.15 14.40
C LYS A 125 -3.33 -13.43 15.01
N LYS A 126 -3.17 -14.49 14.21
CA LYS A 126 -2.54 -15.74 14.65
C LYS A 126 -1.09 -15.53 15.09
N ARG A 127 -0.32 -14.75 14.31
CA ARG A 127 1.07 -14.38 14.64
C ARG A 127 1.14 -13.57 15.93
N ALA A 128 0.29 -12.56 16.10
CA ALA A 128 0.23 -11.74 17.31
C ALA A 128 -0.06 -12.61 18.55
N PHE A 129 -0.98 -13.57 18.43
CA PHE A 129 -1.29 -14.53 19.49
C PHE A 129 -0.09 -15.43 19.83
N ASN A 130 0.58 -15.99 18.81
CA ASN A 130 1.75 -16.86 19.00
C ASN A 130 2.94 -16.11 19.63
N LEU A 131 3.11 -14.83 19.31
CA LEU A 131 4.12 -13.94 19.89
C LEU A 131 3.72 -13.41 21.27
N LYS A 132 2.53 -13.75 21.77
CA LYS A 132 1.99 -13.29 23.07
C LYS A 132 1.95 -11.76 23.20
N LEU A 133 1.68 -11.05 22.09
CA LEU A 133 1.54 -9.62 22.11
C LEU A 133 0.25 -9.20 22.83
N SER A 134 0.29 -8.06 23.52
CA SER A 134 -0.88 -7.51 24.21
C SER A 134 -1.97 -7.13 23.21
N GLN A 135 -3.09 -7.82 23.26
CA GLN A 135 -4.24 -7.55 22.40
C GLN A 135 -4.89 -6.19 22.68
N ASN A 136 -4.66 -5.61 23.84
CA ASN A 136 -5.19 -4.28 24.19
C ASN A 136 -4.54 -3.15 23.39
N ASN A 137 -3.34 -3.38 22.87
CA ASN A 137 -2.57 -2.39 22.14
C ASN A 137 -2.66 -2.55 20.61
N ILE A 138 -3.50 -3.49 20.13
CA ILE A 138 -3.63 -3.80 18.70
C ILE A 138 -5.11 -3.76 18.31
N SER A 139 -5.40 -3.04 17.22
CA SER A 139 -6.68 -3.11 16.53
C SER A 139 -6.48 -3.61 15.10
N TRP A 140 -7.45 -4.34 14.56
CA TRP A 140 -7.42 -4.89 13.20
C TRP A 140 -8.63 -4.40 12.44
N VAL A 141 -8.42 -3.77 11.28
CA VAL A 141 -9.50 -3.18 10.47
C VAL A 141 -9.34 -3.60 9.02
N GLU A 142 -10.36 -4.24 8.45
CA GLU A 142 -10.43 -4.50 7.02
C GLU A 142 -10.96 -3.26 6.32
N CYS A 143 -10.12 -2.59 5.51
CA CYS A 143 -10.52 -1.41 4.76
C CYS A 143 -9.58 -1.14 3.57
N ASP A 144 -10.07 -0.30 2.65
CA ASP A 144 -9.30 0.23 1.53
C ASP A 144 -8.50 1.46 1.98
N ALA A 145 -7.23 1.54 1.59
CA ALA A 145 -6.36 2.70 1.86
C ALA A 145 -6.88 4.01 1.23
N GLU A 146 -7.71 3.90 0.19
CA GLU A 146 -8.36 5.04 -0.47
C GLU A 146 -9.60 5.55 0.28
N HIS A 147 -10.11 4.80 1.28
CA HIS A 147 -11.32 5.11 2.05
C HIS A 147 -11.21 4.55 3.47
N LEU A 148 -10.49 5.24 4.32
CA LEU A 148 -10.24 4.81 5.69
C LEU A 148 -11.45 5.11 6.60
N PRO A 149 -11.99 4.12 7.34
CA PRO A 149 -13.12 4.32 8.25
C PRO A 149 -12.68 4.93 9.59
N MET A 150 -11.63 5.73 9.60
CA MET A 150 -11.09 6.40 10.75
C MET A 150 -11.48 7.89 10.74
N GLU A 151 -11.70 8.46 11.91
CA GLU A 151 -11.98 9.88 12.06
C GLU A 151 -10.76 10.73 11.64
N PRO A 152 -10.99 11.95 11.13
CA PRO A 152 -9.91 12.90 10.91
C PRO A 152 -9.11 13.16 12.20
N ASP A 153 -7.85 13.53 12.06
CA ASP A 153 -6.99 13.99 13.17
C ASP A 153 -6.94 13.01 14.37
N SER A 154 -6.92 11.70 14.09
CA SER A 154 -7.05 10.65 15.13
C SER A 154 -5.79 9.84 15.39
N TYR A 155 -4.74 10.00 14.55
CA TYR A 155 -3.48 9.28 14.67
C TYR A 155 -2.28 10.22 14.65
N SER A 156 -1.28 9.94 15.50
CA SER A 156 -0.03 10.72 15.54
C SER A 156 1.02 10.21 14.55
N ALA A 157 0.87 8.97 14.06
CA ALA A 157 1.74 8.39 13.04
C ALA A 157 0.95 7.52 12.06
N TYR A 158 1.36 7.55 10.79
CA TYR A 158 0.85 6.72 9.71
C TYR A 158 2.02 6.02 9.03
N THR A 159 1.94 4.71 8.89
CA THR A 159 2.92 3.92 8.15
C THR A 159 2.25 3.15 7.02
N ILE A 160 2.97 3.01 5.90
CA ILE A 160 2.63 2.10 4.83
C ILE A 160 3.93 1.50 4.27
N ALA A 161 4.06 0.17 4.34
CA ALA A 161 5.27 -0.52 3.93
C ALA A 161 4.96 -1.55 2.84
N PHE A 162 5.57 -1.37 1.64
CA PHE A 162 5.44 -2.25 0.48
C PHE A 162 4.00 -2.46 -0.02
N GLY A 163 3.11 -1.50 0.30
CA GLY A 163 1.69 -1.56 0.00
C GLY A 163 1.21 -0.55 -1.03
N ILE A 164 1.74 0.68 -0.97
CA ILE A 164 1.16 1.82 -1.70
C ILE A 164 1.21 1.68 -3.23
N ARG A 165 2.21 0.96 -3.79
CA ARG A 165 2.29 0.68 -5.24
C ARG A 165 1.12 -0.15 -5.76
N ASN A 166 0.41 -0.87 -4.89
CA ASN A 166 -0.72 -1.73 -5.24
C ASN A 166 -2.06 -0.98 -5.21
N VAL A 167 -2.10 0.19 -4.60
CA VAL A 167 -3.29 1.05 -4.52
C VAL A 167 -3.65 1.55 -5.93
N THR A 168 -4.92 1.73 -6.21
CA THR A 168 -5.38 2.16 -7.54
C THR A 168 -5.14 3.65 -7.74
N HIS A 169 -5.50 4.46 -6.74
CA HIS A 169 -5.33 5.92 -6.74
C HIS A 169 -4.42 6.31 -5.56
N ILE A 170 -3.13 6.43 -5.83
CA ILE A 170 -2.12 6.77 -4.80
C ILE A 170 -2.41 8.14 -4.18
N ASP A 171 -2.87 9.10 -4.98
CA ASP A 171 -3.28 10.44 -4.55
C ASP A 171 -4.38 10.38 -3.48
N LYS A 172 -5.44 9.59 -3.70
CA LYS A 172 -6.50 9.41 -2.71
C LYS A 172 -6.02 8.77 -1.41
N ALA A 173 -5.13 7.77 -1.52
CA ALA A 173 -4.55 7.16 -0.33
C ALA A 173 -3.67 8.13 0.46
N LEU A 174 -2.96 9.05 -0.22
CA LEU A 174 -2.19 10.10 0.42
C LEU A 174 -3.10 11.17 1.06
N ASP A 175 -4.23 11.52 0.40
CA ASP A 175 -5.24 12.43 0.97
C ASP A 175 -5.87 11.84 2.24
N GLU A 176 -6.19 10.54 2.23
CA GLU A 176 -6.70 9.83 3.41
C GLU A 176 -5.65 9.76 4.54
N ALA A 177 -4.39 9.49 4.20
CA ALA A 177 -3.29 9.52 5.17
C ALA A 177 -3.15 10.91 5.81
N TYR A 178 -3.26 11.97 5.01
CA TYR A 178 -3.25 13.35 5.52
C TYR A 178 -4.47 13.64 6.40
N ARG A 179 -5.66 13.19 6.00
CA ARG A 179 -6.91 13.41 6.74
C ARG A 179 -6.87 12.80 8.13
N VAL A 180 -6.42 11.54 8.25
CA VAL A 180 -6.46 10.80 9.53
C VAL A 180 -5.35 11.18 10.49
N LEU A 181 -4.26 11.76 10.02
CA LEU A 181 -3.18 12.26 10.87
C LEU A 181 -3.59 13.53 11.58
N GLU A 182 -3.26 13.65 12.87
CA GLU A 182 -3.40 14.89 13.64
C GLU A 182 -2.36 15.94 13.21
N PRO A 183 -2.59 17.26 13.44
CA PRO A 183 -1.56 18.28 13.26
C PRO A 183 -0.29 17.93 14.05
N GLY A 184 0.88 17.96 13.41
CA GLY A 184 2.14 17.46 13.94
C GLY A 184 2.38 15.97 13.68
N GLY A 185 1.38 15.24 13.19
CA GLY A 185 1.48 13.82 12.90
C GLY A 185 2.41 13.52 11.72
N ARG A 186 3.03 12.35 11.75
CA ARG A 186 4.07 11.92 10.81
C ARG A 186 3.58 10.82 9.87
N PHE A 187 3.74 11.05 8.57
CA PHE A 187 3.59 10.06 7.51
C PHE A 187 4.94 9.41 7.21
N LEU A 188 4.97 8.09 7.13
CA LEU A 188 6.11 7.32 6.64
C LEU A 188 5.68 6.27 5.62
N CYS A 189 6.42 6.20 4.51
CA CYS A 189 6.25 5.17 3.48
C CYS A 189 7.58 4.48 3.21
N LEU A 190 7.60 3.14 3.29
CA LEU A 190 8.70 2.28 2.86
C LEU A 190 8.29 1.54 1.59
N GLU A 191 8.91 1.84 0.46
CA GLU A 191 8.52 1.23 -0.81
C GLU A 191 9.71 1.01 -1.74
N PHE A 192 9.57 0.04 -2.65
CA PHE A 192 10.53 -0.14 -3.72
C PHE A 192 10.59 1.12 -4.59
N SER A 193 11.78 1.41 -5.09
CA SER A 193 12.01 2.62 -5.86
C SER A 193 13.06 2.41 -6.96
N GLN A 194 13.59 3.49 -7.51
CA GLN A 194 14.54 3.39 -8.62
C GLN A 194 15.98 3.34 -8.14
N VAL A 195 16.69 2.32 -8.59
CA VAL A 195 18.12 2.14 -8.29
C VAL A 195 18.96 3.21 -8.98
N ASN A 196 19.84 3.84 -8.23
CA ASN A 196 20.90 4.72 -8.70
C ASN A 196 22.24 4.18 -8.15
N PRO A 197 23.32 4.08 -8.91
CA PRO A 197 23.60 4.48 -10.29
C PRO A 197 23.15 3.49 -11.37
N GLU A 198 23.25 3.91 -12.64
CA GLU A 198 22.74 3.17 -13.81
C GLU A 198 23.32 1.77 -13.97
N ALA A 199 24.62 1.58 -13.69
CA ALA A 199 25.26 0.27 -13.75
C ALA A 199 24.64 -0.73 -12.75
N LEU A 200 24.33 -0.28 -11.54
CA LEU A 200 23.66 -1.12 -10.53
C LEU A 200 22.19 -1.36 -10.91
N ARG A 201 21.53 -0.40 -11.56
CA ARG A 201 20.18 -0.56 -12.09
C ARG A 201 20.11 -1.73 -13.07
N TRP A 202 21.05 -1.82 -14.03
CA TRP A 202 21.08 -2.92 -14.98
C TRP A 202 21.22 -4.29 -14.28
N ILE A 203 22.12 -4.40 -13.29
CA ILE A 203 22.31 -5.63 -12.51
C ILE A 203 21.02 -6.00 -11.76
N TYR A 204 20.41 -5.01 -11.09
CA TYR A 204 19.17 -5.20 -10.36
C TYR A 204 18.01 -5.60 -11.29
N ASP A 205 17.96 -5.07 -12.51
CA ASP A 205 16.97 -5.43 -13.51
C ASP A 205 17.13 -6.89 -13.95
N GLN A 206 18.37 -7.34 -14.22
CA GLN A 206 18.63 -8.74 -14.53
C GLN A 206 18.18 -9.66 -13.38
N TYR A 207 18.50 -9.31 -12.15
CA TYR A 207 18.06 -10.05 -10.97
C TYR A 207 16.52 -10.07 -10.87
N SER A 208 15.90 -8.91 -10.96
CA SER A 208 14.45 -8.74 -10.76
C SER A 208 13.62 -9.51 -11.78
N PHE A 209 13.96 -9.40 -13.07
CA PHE A 209 13.15 -10.01 -14.14
C PHE A 209 13.48 -11.47 -14.41
N ASN A 210 14.74 -11.90 -14.20
CA ASN A 210 15.16 -13.24 -14.55
C ASN A 210 15.27 -14.17 -13.33
N VAL A 211 15.50 -13.66 -12.13
CA VAL A 211 15.72 -14.50 -10.93
C VAL A 211 14.47 -14.55 -10.04
N ILE A 212 13.86 -13.40 -9.71
CA ILE A 212 12.74 -13.36 -8.76
C ILE A 212 11.54 -14.22 -9.21
N PRO A 213 11.04 -14.16 -10.47
CA PRO A 213 9.92 -15.01 -10.89
C PRO A 213 10.27 -16.50 -10.90
N VAL A 214 11.51 -16.85 -11.25
CA VAL A 214 12.00 -18.25 -11.21
C VAL A 214 12.03 -18.76 -9.76
N MET A 215 12.53 -17.95 -8.81
CA MET A 215 12.49 -18.30 -7.38
C MET A 215 11.07 -18.49 -6.89
N GLY A 216 10.14 -17.61 -7.29
CA GLY A 216 8.72 -17.74 -6.98
C GLY A 216 8.11 -19.05 -7.50
N HIS A 217 8.50 -19.46 -8.69
CA HIS A 217 8.07 -20.74 -9.26
C HIS A 217 8.66 -21.96 -8.50
N VAL A 218 9.95 -21.94 -8.22
CA VAL A 218 10.65 -23.06 -7.59
C VAL A 218 10.26 -23.24 -6.12
N VAL A 219 10.16 -22.13 -5.36
CA VAL A 219 9.96 -22.18 -3.91
C VAL A 219 8.49 -22.18 -3.53
N ALA A 220 7.67 -21.34 -4.19
CA ALA A 220 6.25 -21.17 -3.87
C ALA A 220 5.32 -21.82 -4.91
N SER A 221 5.85 -22.48 -5.94
CA SER A 221 5.09 -23.03 -7.08
C SER A 221 4.20 -21.98 -7.77
N GLN A 222 4.59 -20.72 -7.71
CA GLN A 222 3.84 -19.59 -8.22
C GLN A 222 4.73 -18.64 -9.01
N TRP A 223 4.44 -18.44 -10.31
CA TRP A 223 5.14 -17.49 -11.17
C TRP A 223 4.49 -16.10 -11.16
N ARG A 224 3.18 -16.05 -11.36
CA ARG A 224 2.43 -14.82 -11.61
C ARG A 224 2.55 -13.74 -10.50
N PRO A 225 2.45 -14.05 -9.19
CA PRO A 225 2.60 -13.07 -8.13
C PRO A 225 3.95 -12.36 -8.16
N TYR A 226 5.02 -13.09 -8.46
CA TYR A 226 6.40 -12.57 -8.47
C TYR A 226 6.73 -11.80 -9.75
N GLN A 227 6.14 -12.18 -10.88
CA GLN A 227 6.16 -11.35 -12.08
C GLN A 227 5.43 -10.01 -11.82
N TYR A 228 4.22 -10.05 -11.24
CA TYR A 228 3.49 -8.84 -10.85
C TYR A 228 4.30 -7.95 -9.90
N LEU A 229 4.99 -8.54 -8.92
CA LEU A 229 5.87 -7.80 -8.01
C LEU A 229 6.89 -6.96 -8.79
N VAL A 230 7.64 -7.58 -9.69
CA VAL A 230 8.69 -6.88 -10.46
C VAL A 230 8.09 -5.80 -11.38
N GLU A 231 6.99 -6.12 -12.06
CA GLU A 231 6.32 -5.19 -12.96
C GLU A 231 5.71 -3.99 -12.20
N SER A 232 5.10 -4.23 -11.02
CA SER A 232 4.52 -3.15 -10.19
C SER A 232 5.61 -2.21 -9.65
N ILE A 233 6.77 -2.73 -9.28
CA ILE A 233 7.93 -1.92 -8.89
C ILE A 233 8.35 -0.98 -10.02
N ARG A 234 8.38 -1.46 -11.26
CA ARG A 234 8.76 -0.64 -12.43
C ARG A 234 7.76 0.45 -12.80
N LYS A 235 6.50 0.26 -12.42
CA LYS A 235 5.43 1.23 -12.67
C LYS A 235 5.30 2.26 -11.56
N PHE A 236 5.89 2.01 -10.39
CA PHE A 236 5.85 2.94 -9.28
C PHE A 236 6.69 4.20 -9.56
N PRO A 237 6.26 5.39 -9.13
CA PRO A 237 6.99 6.63 -9.30
C PRO A 237 8.43 6.57 -8.75
N CYS A 238 9.34 7.35 -9.33
CA CYS A 238 10.67 7.52 -8.75
C CYS A 238 10.59 8.30 -7.42
N GLN A 239 11.71 8.35 -6.69
CA GLN A 239 11.75 8.97 -5.36
C GLN A 239 11.28 10.42 -5.37
N GLU A 240 11.74 11.23 -6.33
CA GLU A 240 11.35 12.64 -6.42
C GLU A 240 9.89 12.82 -6.83
N ASP A 241 9.41 12.02 -7.79
CA ASP A 241 8.01 12.08 -8.23
C ASP A 241 7.07 11.69 -7.07
N PHE A 242 7.41 10.64 -6.33
CA PHE A 242 6.61 10.23 -5.18
C PHE A 242 6.67 11.23 -4.03
N LYS A 243 7.84 11.86 -3.77
CA LYS A 243 7.96 12.98 -2.85
C LYS A 243 7.03 14.12 -3.25
N TYR A 244 6.99 14.50 -4.53
CA TYR A 244 6.09 15.53 -5.03
C TYR A 244 4.61 15.18 -4.82
N MET A 245 4.22 13.90 -5.01
CA MET A 245 2.85 13.46 -4.72
C MET A 245 2.50 13.63 -3.25
N ILE A 246 3.42 13.29 -2.32
CA ILE A 246 3.23 13.47 -0.88
C ILE A 246 3.09 14.96 -0.54
N GLU A 247 3.91 15.84 -1.12
CA GLU A 247 3.81 17.30 -0.95
C GLU A 247 2.48 17.84 -1.47
N SER A 248 2.01 17.30 -2.60
CA SER A 248 0.74 17.69 -3.24
C SER A 248 -0.49 17.33 -2.39
N ALA A 249 -0.43 16.23 -1.61
CA ALA A 249 -1.45 15.85 -0.66
C ALA A 249 -1.48 16.73 0.62
N GLY A 250 -0.58 17.72 0.73
CA GLY A 250 -0.56 18.69 1.83
C GLY A 250 0.56 18.50 2.85
N PHE A 251 1.29 17.40 2.81
CA PHE A 251 2.41 17.17 3.74
C PHE A 251 3.53 18.18 3.57
N ARG A 252 4.25 18.46 4.65
CA ARG A 252 5.37 19.40 4.71
C ARG A 252 6.64 18.69 5.18
N CYS A 253 7.78 19.35 4.95
CA CYS A 253 9.11 18.80 5.30
C CYS A 253 9.32 17.40 4.71
N VAL A 254 8.84 17.19 3.49
CA VAL A 254 8.92 15.88 2.84
C VAL A 254 10.35 15.59 2.44
N THR A 255 10.85 14.46 2.92
CA THR A 255 12.20 13.96 2.64
C THR A 255 12.15 12.49 2.25
N TYR A 256 13.21 11.99 1.62
CA TYR A 256 13.39 10.56 1.45
C TYR A 256 14.82 10.12 1.73
N THR A 257 14.97 8.86 2.12
CA THR A 257 16.26 8.20 2.35
C THR A 257 16.31 6.93 1.51
N ASN A 258 17.29 6.83 0.63
CA ASN A 258 17.53 5.63 -0.16
C ASN A 258 18.19 4.53 0.68
N LEU A 259 17.70 3.32 0.58
CA LEU A 259 18.29 2.12 1.16
C LEU A 259 18.77 1.21 0.02
N THR A 260 19.89 0.53 0.24
CA THR A 260 20.46 -0.42 -0.73
C THR A 260 20.53 0.20 -2.14
N PHE A 261 21.22 1.35 -2.25
CA PHE A 261 21.40 2.08 -3.52
C PHE A 261 20.11 2.51 -4.24
N GLY A 262 19.02 2.67 -3.50
CA GLY A 262 17.72 3.08 -4.03
C GLY A 262 16.80 1.91 -4.45
N VAL A 263 17.16 0.65 -4.17
CA VAL A 263 16.24 -0.49 -4.32
C VAL A 263 14.96 -0.23 -3.55
N VAL A 264 15.09 0.37 -2.37
CA VAL A 264 14.00 0.79 -1.50
C VAL A 264 14.26 2.22 -1.03
N ALA A 265 13.21 2.99 -0.83
CA ALA A 265 13.28 4.32 -0.22
C ALA A 265 12.29 4.46 0.94
N ILE A 266 12.68 5.18 1.98
CA ILE A 266 11.81 5.64 3.05
C ILE A 266 11.46 7.10 2.76
N HIS A 267 10.19 7.40 2.51
CA HIS A 267 9.67 8.76 2.43
C HIS A 267 9.03 9.15 3.76
N SER A 268 9.26 10.38 4.17
CA SER A 268 8.71 10.95 5.41
C SER A 268 8.15 12.34 5.16
N GLY A 269 6.98 12.65 5.72
CA GLY A 269 6.37 13.96 5.68
C GLY A 269 5.56 14.22 6.95
N PHE A 270 5.22 15.48 7.22
CA PHE A 270 4.46 15.88 8.40
C PHE A 270 3.19 16.64 7.98
N LYS A 271 2.11 16.44 8.73
CA LYS A 271 0.93 17.31 8.69
C LYS A 271 1.18 18.49 9.62
N LEU A 272 1.44 19.68 9.05
CA LEU A 272 1.71 20.92 9.80
C LEU A 272 0.58 21.93 9.62
#